data_7382ab3999352878fbb473c4837deda2
#
_entry.id   7382ab3999352878fbb473c4837deda2
#
_cell.length_a   1.000
_cell.length_b   1.000
_cell.length_c   1.000
_cell.angle_alpha   90.00
_cell.angle_beta   90.00
_cell.angle_gamma   90.00
#
_symmetry.space_group_name_H-M   'P 1'
#
loop_
_entity.id
_entity.type
_entity.pdbx_description
1 polymer ?
#
loop_
_entity_poly.entity_id
_entity_poly.type
_entity_poly.pdbx_seq_one_letter_code
_entity_poly.pdbx_strand_id
1 'polypeptide(L)'
;MEVEATPPRPEYPRPQFRRQAWTNLNGEWSFAFDDADVGLARGWQNTDAAALRSDHSPFDRKITVPFCYQSKLSGIGETAFHDVIWYARTFEYAPTDDERLLLHFGAVDYRATVWVNGMQVASHEGGHTPFSADVTHALAGEVQDNVVVVRAEDPSRDVTIPRGKQYWKERSEGIFYTRTTGIWQTVWLEPVNRRRIESLCLTPDVDAASVEVEVSVRGIDPGMSLRAKVELDGEQILEDTISVDSSLVERSLPLLRRGEAPETPHLADWPGPALWSPEHPNLYDLRLELLDQGGQVLDHVESYFGMRKIEAKDGKVFLNDRPLYQRLVLDQGYFPDGILTAPADEDLRKDIELAKEMGFNGARKHQKVEDPRWLFWADTLGFLVWGEMANAYQYSPGYVRRMTSEWQEAVMRDYNHPCIVAWVPMNESWGVPNLAADRSQTEHLLTLYHLTRSLDPTRPVVSNDGWEHAITDLCNIHDYRDAEALARSYATPESSVAAEPANRPVYVPGYAYRGEPILITEFGGIAFSGEEEGWGYSTVADAEEFLERYGSLVEALLHSSPIQGFCYTQLTDVEQEINGLLTYDRKPKVDPARVRKINERETSAPLD
;
A
#
# COMPACT_ATOMS: atom_id res chain seq x y z
N MET A 1 14.64 -37.93 -1.12
CA MET A 1 13.65 -36.86 -1.23
C MET A 1 14.38 -35.61 -0.82
N GLU A 2 14.79 -34.82 -1.80
CA GLU A 2 15.22 -33.45 -1.52
C GLU A 2 13.99 -32.75 -0.96
N VAL A 3 14.12 -32.14 0.20
CA VAL A 3 13.11 -31.25 0.74
C VAL A 3 13.12 -30.05 -0.21
N GLU A 4 12.09 -29.90 -1.06
CA GLU A 4 11.94 -28.68 -1.83
C GLU A 4 12.00 -27.50 -0.85
N ALA A 5 12.95 -26.61 -1.07
CA ALA A 5 13.08 -25.41 -0.25
C ALA A 5 11.81 -24.59 -0.41
N THR A 6 11.21 -24.18 0.71
CA THR A 6 10.04 -23.29 0.70
C THR A 6 10.39 -22.03 -0.12
N PRO A 7 9.59 -21.64 -1.10
CA PRO A 7 9.86 -20.44 -1.87
C PRO A 7 9.86 -19.20 -0.95
N PRO A 8 10.62 -18.15 -1.28
CA PRO A 8 10.54 -16.90 -0.54
C PRO A 8 9.12 -16.31 -0.66
N ARG A 9 8.65 -15.65 0.40
CA ARG A 9 7.30 -15.08 0.46
C ARG A 9 6.24 -16.14 0.11
N PRO A 10 6.12 -17.19 0.94
CA PRO A 10 5.26 -18.36 0.66
C PRO A 10 3.78 -18.08 0.92
N GLU A 11 3.45 -17.01 1.62
CA GLU A 11 2.08 -16.63 1.97
C GLU A 11 1.26 -16.21 0.74
N TYR A 12 -0.07 -16.37 0.82
CA TYR A 12 -0.96 -15.89 -0.22
C TYR A 12 -0.92 -14.35 -0.31
N PRO A 13 -0.64 -13.77 -1.49
CA PRO A 13 -0.27 -12.35 -1.59
C PRO A 13 -1.45 -11.38 -1.54
N ARG A 14 -2.68 -11.85 -1.69
CA ARG A 14 -3.89 -11.02 -1.82
C ARG A 14 -4.95 -11.40 -0.78
N PRO A 15 -4.74 -11.09 0.53
CA PRO A 15 -5.54 -11.65 1.63
C PRO A 15 -7.02 -11.30 1.60
N GLN A 16 -7.40 -10.17 0.97
CA GLN A 16 -8.81 -9.76 0.85
C GLN A 16 -9.53 -10.33 -0.39
N PHE A 17 -8.87 -11.20 -1.14
CA PHE A 17 -9.47 -11.87 -2.29
C PHE A 17 -8.78 -13.23 -2.51
N ARG A 18 -8.98 -14.15 -1.56
CA ARG A 18 -8.23 -15.39 -1.48
C ARG A 18 -8.97 -16.54 -2.14
N ARG A 19 -8.25 -17.27 -2.99
CA ARG A 19 -8.65 -18.61 -3.47
C ARG A 19 -7.75 -19.68 -2.86
N GLN A 20 -8.31 -20.86 -2.65
CA GLN A 20 -7.56 -21.99 -2.06
C GLN A 20 -6.60 -22.61 -3.07
N ALA A 21 -7.02 -22.70 -4.34
CA ALA A 21 -6.20 -23.26 -5.42
C ALA A 21 -5.31 -22.14 -6.01
N TRP A 22 -4.00 -22.22 -5.76
CA TRP A 22 -3.01 -21.32 -6.32
C TRP A 22 -1.62 -21.95 -6.30
N THR A 23 -0.72 -21.46 -7.13
CA THR A 23 0.67 -21.90 -7.19
C THR A 23 1.59 -20.69 -7.11
N ASN A 24 2.47 -20.66 -6.12
CA ASN A 24 3.48 -19.64 -5.96
C ASN A 24 4.60 -19.84 -7.00
N LEU A 25 4.90 -18.80 -7.79
CA LEU A 25 6.00 -18.81 -8.75
C LEU A 25 7.24 -18.04 -8.25
N ASN A 26 7.30 -17.65 -6.98
CA ASN A 26 8.52 -17.09 -6.39
C ASN A 26 9.64 -18.14 -6.36
N GLY A 27 10.87 -17.68 -6.13
CA GLY A 27 12.06 -18.52 -6.10
C GLY A 27 12.92 -18.32 -7.33
N GLU A 28 13.64 -19.35 -7.77
CA GLU A 28 14.62 -19.21 -8.85
C GLU A 28 13.96 -19.01 -10.21
N TRP A 29 14.39 -17.94 -10.90
CA TRP A 29 14.10 -17.68 -12.31
C TRP A 29 15.39 -17.54 -13.09
N SER A 30 15.38 -17.90 -14.37
CA SER A 30 16.44 -17.55 -15.32
C SER A 30 16.34 -16.06 -15.63
N PHE A 31 17.49 -15.37 -15.76
CA PHE A 31 17.57 -13.92 -15.81
C PHE A 31 18.62 -13.44 -16.81
N ALA A 32 18.40 -12.27 -17.41
CA ALA A 32 19.38 -11.61 -18.26
C ALA A 32 19.23 -10.08 -18.20
N PHE A 33 20.35 -9.37 -18.24
CA PHE A 33 20.39 -7.94 -18.57
C PHE A 33 20.36 -7.75 -20.09
N ASP A 34 19.72 -6.69 -20.57
CA ASP A 34 19.61 -6.36 -22.00
C ASP A 34 19.94 -4.87 -22.25
N ASP A 35 21.14 -4.47 -21.87
CA ASP A 35 21.60 -3.07 -21.96
C ASP A 35 21.59 -2.50 -23.38
N ALA A 36 21.59 -3.37 -24.38
CA ALA A 36 21.53 -2.99 -25.78
C ALA A 36 20.12 -3.03 -26.37
N ASP A 37 19.12 -3.44 -25.57
CA ASP A 37 17.71 -3.62 -25.94
C ASP A 37 17.53 -4.45 -27.24
N VAL A 38 18.22 -5.57 -27.30
CA VAL A 38 18.24 -6.46 -28.47
C VAL A 38 17.38 -7.72 -28.30
N GLY A 39 16.89 -7.99 -27.08
CA GLY A 39 16.21 -9.24 -26.74
C GLY A 39 14.98 -9.50 -27.60
N LEU A 40 14.13 -8.48 -27.84
CA LEU A 40 12.98 -8.60 -28.73
C LEU A 40 13.39 -8.96 -30.16
N ALA A 41 14.40 -8.26 -30.70
CA ALA A 41 14.88 -8.51 -32.06
C ALA A 41 15.54 -9.88 -32.21
N ARG A 42 16.09 -10.43 -31.11
CA ARG A 42 16.70 -11.77 -31.04
C ARG A 42 15.69 -12.87 -30.70
N GLY A 43 14.45 -12.52 -30.42
CA GLY A 43 13.38 -13.48 -30.16
C GLY A 43 13.44 -14.13 -28.77
N TRP A 44 13.99 -13.44 -27.75
CA TRP A 44 14.07 -13.98 -26.38
C TRP A 44 12.69 -14.32 -25.79
N GLN A 45 11.66 -13.62 -26.21
CA GLN A 45 10.27 -13.90 -25.83
C GLN A 45 9.76 -15.28 -26.31
N ASN A 46 10.43 -15.88 -27.30
CA ASN A 46 10.07 -17.18 -27.87
C ASN A 46 10.87 -18.36 -27.27
N THR A 47 11.61 -18.12 -26.18
CA THR A 47 12.39 -19.16 -25.51
C THR A 47 11.47 -20.25 -24.98
N ASP A 48 11.68 -21.49 -25.44
CA ASP A 48 10.99 -22.67 -24.93
C ASP A 48 11.77 -23.34 -23.77
N ALA A 49 11.17 -24.36 -23.16
CA ALA A 49 11.77 -25.05 -22.02
C ALA A 49 13.11 -25.73 -22.35
N ALA A 50 13.31 -26.21 -23.59
CA ALA A 50 14.56 -26.84 -24.02
C ALA A 50 15.65 -25.78 -24.21
N ALA A 51 15.31 -24.67 -24.86
CA ALA A 51 16.23 -23.53 -25.04
C ALA A 51 16.60 -22.90 -23.70
N LEU A 52 15.66 -22.78 -22.75
CA LEU A 52 15.90 -22.23 -21.42
C LEU A 52 16.92 -23.08 -20.61
N ARG A 53 16.92 -24.40 -20.81
CA ARG A 53 17.85 -25.35 -20.16
C ARG A 53 19.18 -25.53 -20.91
N SER A 54 19.33 -24.94 -22.08
CA SER A 54 20.53 -25.12 -22.91
C SER A 54 21.66 -24.18 -22.49
N ASP A 55 22.91 -24.58 -22.77
CA ASP A 55 24.11 -23.76 -22.58
C ASP A 55 24.13 -22.50 -23.49
N HIS A 56 23.20 -22.41 -24.44
CA HIS A 56 23.06 -21.29 -25.38
C HIS A 56 21.84 -20.42 -25.04
N SER A 57 21.24 -20.59 -23.83
CA SER A 57 20.16 -19.75 -23.36
C SER A 57 20.59 -18.28 -23.32
N PRO A 58 19.75 -17.34 -23.76
CA PRO A 58 20.05 -15.91 -23.57
C PRO A 58 20.00 -15.48 -22.09
N PHE A 59 19.40 -16.31 -21.25
CA PHE A 59 19.29 -16.09 -19.80
C PHE A 59 20.53 -16.68 -19.11
N ASP A 60 21.59 -15.87 -19.00
CA ASP A 60 22.92 -16.28 -18.53
C ASP A 60 23.07 -16.23 -16.99
N ARG A 61 22.05 -15.77 -16.28
CA ARG A 61 22.03 -15.61 -14.82
C ARG A 61 20.82 -16.28 -14.19
N LYS A 62 20.85 -16.37 -12.85
CA LYS A 62 19.71 -16.74 -12.02
C LYS A 62 19.37 -15.59 -11.08
N ILE A 63 18.08 -15.44 -10.78
CA ILE A 63 17.56 -14.47 -9.84
C ILE A 63 16.52 -15.11 -8.94
N THR A 64 16.47 -14.70 -7.67
CA THR A 64 15.43 -15.13 -6.73
C THR A 64 14.28 -14.10 -6.71
N VAL A 65 13.16 -14.42 -7.35
CA VAL A 65 11.92 -13.63 -7.30
C VAL A 65 11.24 -13.87 -5.94
N PRO A 66 10.66 -12.84 -5.26
CA PRO A 66 10.31 -11.52 -5.79
C PRO A 66 11.33 -10.41 -5.46
N PHE A 67 12.61 -10.71 -5.38
CA PHE A 67 13.62 -9.69 -5.06
C PHE A 67 14.20 -9.10 -6.35
N CYS A 68 14.23 -7.75 -6.43
CA CYS A 68 14.82 -7.05 -7.57
C CYS A 68 16.33 -7.29 -7.66
N TYR A 69 16.94 -7.15 -8.84
CA TYR A 69 18.34 -7.49 -9.04
C TYR A 69 19.31 -6.65 -8.19
N GLN A 70 18.90 -5.46 -7.75
CA GLN A 70 19.68 -4.61 -6.85
C GLN A 70 19.75 -5.18 -5.43
N SER A 71 18.76 -5.97 -5.04
CA SER A 71 18.65 -6.59 -3.72
C SER A 71 19.67 -7.72 -3.55
N LYS A 72 20.27 -7.84 -2.36
CA LYS A 72 21.12 -8.98 -2.03
C LYS A 72 20.36 -10.30 -2.00
N LEU A 73 19.09 -10.27 -1.59
CA LEU A 73 18.22 -11.46 -1.53
C LEU A 73 17.88 -12.01 -2.92
N SER A 74 18.04 -11.23 -3.96
CA SER A 74 17.92 -11.71 -5.35
C SER A 74 19.01 -12.71 -5.75
N GLY A 75 20.13 -12.72 -5.02
CA GLY A 75 21.35 -13.47 -5.38
C GLY A 75 22.26 -12.72 -6.37
N ILE A 76 21.87 -11.53 -6.84
CA ILE A 76 22.67 -10.68 -7.77
C ILE A 76 23.31 -9.53 -6.99
N GLY A 77 22.52 -8.64 -6.40
CA GLY A 77 23.03 -7.54 -5.56
C GLY A 77 23.80 -6.46 -6.34
N GLU A 78 23.44 -6.21 -7.60
CA GLU A 78 24.12 -5.25 -8.48
C GLU A 78 23.33 -3.94 -8.54
N THR A 79 23.98 -2.79 -8.28
CA THR A 79 23.32 -1.48 -8.26
C THR A 79 23.57 -0.63 -9.51
N ALA A 80 24.32 -1.14 -10.51
CA ALA A 80 24.48 -0.50 -11.80
C ALA A 80 23.12 -0.35 -12.53
N PHE A 81 23.05 0.57 -13.49
CA PHE A 81 21.84 0.78 -14.29
C PHE A 81 21.71 -0.28 -15.38
N HIS A 82 20.61 -0.99 -15.38
CA HIS A 82 20.17 -1.92 -16.41
C HIS A 82 18.69 -1.62 -16.69
N ASP A 83 18.44 -0.74 -17.66
CA ASP A 83 17.10 -0.21 -17.94
C ASP A 83 16.16 -1.25 -18.55
N VAL A 84 16.69 -2.36 -19.10
CA VAL A 84 15.92 -3.48 -19.65
C VAL A 84 16.46 -4.79 -19.10
N ILE A 85 15.56 -5.57 -18.49
CA ILE A 85 15.89 -6.86 -17.92
C ILE A 85 14.84 -7.91 -18.29
N TRP A 86 15.27 -9.18 -18.32
CA TRP A 86 14.43 -10.28 -18.72
C TRP A 86 14.44 -11.40 -17.68
N TYR A 87 13.27 -11.99 -17.50
CA TYR A 87 13.06 -13.16 -16.66
C TYR A 87 12.45 -14.28 -17.47
N ALA A 88 12.76 -15.53 -17.13
CA ALA A 88 12.08 -16.69 -17.69
C ALA A 88 11.98 -17.82 -16.66
N ARG A 89 10.83 -18.52 -16.64
CA ARG A 89 10.58 -19.67 -15.77
C ARG A 89 9.67 -20.69 -16.43
N THR A 90 9.91 -21.95 -16.15
CA THR A 90 8.97 -23.04 -16.51
C THR A 90 7.92 -23.25 -15.43
N PHE A 91 6.72 -23.64 -15.84
CA PHE A 91 5.66 -24.13 -14.96
C PHE A 91 4.84 -25.22 -15.67
N GLU A 92 4.30 -26.15 -14.90
CA GLU A 92 3.46 -27.24 -15.41
C GLU A 92 2.00 -26.93 -15.14
N TYR A 93 1.16 -26.96 -16.15
CA TYR A 93 -0.29 -26.86 -16.03
C TYR A 93 -1.00 -27.37 -17.28
N ALA A 94 -2.10 -28.09 -17.07
CA ALA A 94 -3.01 -28.49 -18.12
C ALA A 94 -4.45 -28.17 -17.69
N PRO A 95 -5.13 -27.21 -18.35
CA PRO A 95 -6.49 -26.82 -17.98
C PRO A 95 -7.50 -27.89 -18.35
N THR A 96 -8.57 -28.03 -17.58
CA THR A 96 -9.79 -28.72 -17.99
C THR A 96 -10.68 -27.79 -18.81
N ASP A 97 -11.75 -28.31 -19.45
CA ASP A 97 -12.58 -27.53 -20.40
C ASP A 97 -13.19 -26.25 -19.80
N ASP A 98 -13.60 -26.29 -18.53
CA ASP A 98 -14.23 -25.17 -17.84
C ASP A 98 -13.23 -24.32 -17.02
N GLU A 99 -11.95 -24.73 -16.94
CA GLU A 99 -10.93 -23.97 -16.23
C GLU A 99 -10.28 -22.89 -17.08
N ARG A 100 -9.81 -21.86 -16.38
CA ARG A 100 -8.92 -20.81 -16.87
C ARG A 100 -7.74 -20.72 -15.92
N LEU A 101 -6.57 -20.44 -16.45
CA LEU A 101 -5.39 -20.17 -15.65
C LEU A 101 -5.09 -18.68 -15.68
N LEU A 102 -5.16 -18.05 -14.53
CA LEU A 102 -4.77 -16.65 -14.34
C LEU A 102 -3.32 -16.58 -13.86
N LEU A 103 -2.50 -15.78 -14.53
CA LEU A 103 -1.15 -15.44 -14.10
C LEU A 103 -1.18 -14.03 -13.52
N HIS A 104 -0.70 -13.90 -12.29
CA HIS A 104 -0.73 -12.66 -11.52
C HIS A 104 0.68 -12.18 -11.19
N PHE A 105 0.86 -10.86 -11.19
CA PHE A 105 2.04 -10.17 -10.70
C PHE A 105 1.60 -9.15 -9.64
N GLY A 106 2.19 -9.18 -8.47
CA GLY A 106 1.91 -8.21 -7.41
C GLY A 106 2.42 -6.82 -7.76
N ALA A 107 3.64 -6.72 -8.28
CA ALA A 107 4.21 -5.49 -8.86
C ALA A 107 5.46 -5.80 -9.70
N VAL A 108 5.65 -5.04 -10.77
CA VAL A 108 6.84 -5.06 -11.64
C VAL A 108 7.23 -3.62 -12.01
N ASP A 109 8.34 -3.14 -11.51
CA ASP A 109 8.81 -1.78 -11.77
C ASP A 109 9.63 -1.73 -13.08
N TYR A 110 9.36 -0.95 -14.06
CA TYR A 110 8.23 0.00 -14.16
C TYR A 110 7.23 -0.42 -15.24
N ARG A 111 7.69 -0.90 -16.41
CA ARG A 111 6.84 -1.42 -17.50
C ARG A 111 7.14 -2.90 -17.71
N ALA A 112 6.11 -3.73 -17.63
CA ALA A 112 6.19 -5.15 -17.89
C ALA A 112 5.55 -5.51 -19.23
N THR A 113 6.18 -6.44 -19.97
CA THR A 113 5.56 -7.19 -21.05
C THR A 113 5.77 -8.68 -20.78
N VAL A 114 4.70 -9.46 -20.88
CA VAL A 114 4.69 -10.88 -20.49
C VAL A 114 4.26 -11.76 -21.65
N TRP A 115 5.00 -12.83 -21.87
CA TRP A 115 4.68 -13.87 -22.83
C TRP A 115 4.57 -15.23 -22.13
N VAL A 116 3.67 -16.08 -22.64
CA VAL A 116 3.62 -17.51 -22.29
C VAL A 116 3.74 -18.27 -23.60
N ASN A 117 4.73 -19.17 -23.67
CA ASN A 117 5.04 -19.97 -24.86
C ASN A 117 5.19 -19.12 -26.14
N GLY A 118 5.81 -17.94 -26.02
CA GLY A 118 6.02 -17.00 -27.12
C GLY A 118 4.79 -16.12 -27.48
N MET A 119 3.64 -16.35 -26.88
CA MET A 119 2.44 -15.53 -27.07
C MET A 119 2.39 -14.43 -26.02
N GLN A 120 2.29 -13.17 -26.44
CA GLN A 120 2.12 -12.04 -25.51
C GLN A 120 0.76 -12.12 -24.84
N VAL A 121 0.74 -12.15 -23.49
CA VAL A 121 -0.45 -12.31 -22.67
C VAL A 121 -0.78 -11.06 -21.85
N ALA A 122 0.22 -10.23 -21.53
CA ALA A 122 0.01 -8.99 -20.78
C ALA A 122 1.01 -7.90 -21.16
N SER A 123 0.62 -6.65 -20.91
CA SER A 123 1.50 -5.49 -20.81
C SER A 123 0.92 -4.55 -19.74
N HIS A 124 1.79 -4.02 -18.87
CA HIS A 124 1.42 -3.12 -17.78
C HIS A 124 2.46 -2.02 -17.62
N GLU A 125 2.03 -0.81 -17.28
CA GLU A 125 2.88 0.33 -16.95
C GLU A 125 2.45 0.88 -15.59
N GLY A 126 3.28 0.67 -14.56
CA GLY A 126 3.06 1.05 -13.17
C GLY A 126 3.94 0.21 -12.25
N GLY A 127 4.79 0.85 -11.43
CA GLY A 127 5.79 0.16 -10.60
C GLY A 127 5.24 -0.43 -9.30
N HIS A 128 4.07 0.03 -8.85
CA HIS A 128 3.53 -0.27 -7.52
C HIS A 128 2.21 -1.03 -7.52
N THR A 129 1.63 -1.30 -8.68
CA THR A 129 0.29 -1.88 -8.80
C THR A 129 0.30 -3.23 -9.48
N PRO A 130 -0.67 -4.13 -9.13
CA PRO A 130 -0.74 -5.47 -9.67
C PRO A 130 -1.38 -5.51 -11.05
N PHE A 131 -1.06 -6.57 -11.79
CA PHE A 131 -1.78 -6.92 -13.01
C PHE A 131 -1.90 -8.43 -13.17
N SER A 132 -2.83 -8.87 -14.02
CA SER A 132 -3.06 -10.28 -14.29
C SER A 132 -3.44 -10.53 -15.74
N ALA A 133 -3.26 -11.77 -16.19
CA ALA A 133 -3.65 -12.24 -17.50
C ALA A 133 -4.30 -13.62 -17.45
N ASP A 134 -5.34 -13.85 -18.24
CA ASP A 134 -5.82 -15.20 -18.56
C ASP A 134 -4.88 -15.81 -19.62
N VAL A 135 -4.05 -16.74 -19.19
CA VAL A 135 -3.03 -17.39 -20.03
C VAL A 135 -3.48 -18.70 -20.65
N THR A 136 -4.72 -19.13 -20.42
CA THR A 136 -5.26 -20.43 -20.85
C THR A 136 -5.04 -20.71 -22.33
N HIS A 137 -5.24 -19.68 -23.17
CA HIS A 137 -5.12 -19.81 -24.63
C HIS A 137 -3.67 -19.90 -25.12
N ALA A 138 -2.70 -19.59 -24.26
CA ALA A 138 -1.27 -19.64 -24.57
C ALA A 138 -0.60 -20.93 -24.05
N LEU A 139 -1.34 -21.78 -23.31
CA LEU A 139 -0.82 -23.02 -22.77
C LEU A 139 -0.63 -24.09 -23.85
N ALA A 140 0.37 -24.93 -23.70
CA ALA A 140 0.50 -26.17 -24.46
C ALA A 140 -0.63 -27.13 -24.02
N GLY A 141 -1.39 -27.71 -24.97
CA GLY A 141 -2.64 -28.45 -24.70
C GLY A 141 -2.49 -29.75 -23.93
N GLU A 142 -1.29 -30.16 -23.54
CA GLU A 142 -0.98 -31.32 -22.71
C GLU A 142 -0.19 -30.87 -21.47
N VAL A 143 -0.08 -31.76 -20.45
CA VAL A 143 0.80 -31.48 -19.30
C VAL A 143 2.23 -31.41 -19.81
N GLN A 144 2.69 -30.21 -20.08
CA GLN A 144 4.04 -29.90 -20.56
C GLN A 144 4.59 -28.71 -19.79
N ASP A 145 5.91 -28.56 -19.83
CA ASP A 145 6.59 -27.35 -19.37
C ASP A 145 6.15 -26.15 -20.21
N ASN A 146 5.27 -25.32 -19.68
CA ASN A 146 5.01 -23.99 -20.21
C ASN A 146 6.12 -23.05 -19.78
N VAL A 147 6.43 -22.04 -20.59
CA VAL A 147 7.42 -21.03 -20.25
C VAL A 147 6.76 -19.66 -20.17
N VAL A 148 6.90 -19.02 -19.02
CA VAL A 148 6.62 -17.59 -18.87
C VAL A 148 7.91 -16.81 -19.07
N VAL A 149 7.84 -15.76 -19.90
CA VAL A 149 8.92 -14.80 -20.13
C VAL A 149 8.40 -13.41 -19.78
N VAL A 150 9.19 -12.65 -19.01
CA VAL A 150 8.87 -11.27 -18.63
C VAL A 150 10.01 -10.36 -19.06
N ARG A 151 9.67 -9.29 -19.77
CA ARG A 151 10.58 -8.17 -20.03
C ARG A 151 10.12 -7.00 -19.16
N ALA A 152 11.02 -6.50 -18.32
CA ALA A 152 10.79 -5.31 -17.54
C ALA A 152 11.69 -4.16 -18.04
N GLU A 153 11.08 -2.98 -18.19
CA GLU A 153 11.75 -1.74 -18.60
C GLU A 153 11.60 -0.71 -17.48
N ASP A 154 12.69 -0.28 -16.92
CA ASP A 154 12.75 0.81 -15.93
C ASP A 154 13.82 1.82 -16.35
N PRO A 155 13.45 2.88 -17.10
CA PRO A 155 14.40 3.93 -17.45
C PRO A 155 14.94 4.63 -16.20
N SER A 156 16.07 4.17 -15.69
CA SER A 156 16.66 4.55 -14.39
C SER A 156 16.79 6.07 -14.18
N ARG A 157 16.90 6.86 -15.25
CA ARG A 157 17.08 8.31 -15.23
C ARG A 157 15.83 9.11 -15.59
N ASP A 158 14.71 8.45 -15.89
CA ASP A 158 13.43 9.13 -16.19
C ASP A 158 12.79 9.62 -14.89
N VAL A 159 12.90 10.90 -14.63
CA VAL A 159 12.32 11.57 -13.45
C VAL A 159 10.83 11.92 -13.61
N THR A 160 10.19 11.50 -14.70
CA THR A 160 8.73 11.62 -14.93
C THR A 160 7.96 10.36 -14.54
N ILE A 161 8.67 9.30 -14.11
CA ILE A 161 8.09 8.06 -13.60
C ILE A 161 7.73 8.25 -12.11
N PRO A 162 6.56 7.81 -11.64
CA PRO A 162 6.21 7.72 -10.22
C PRO A 162 7.11 6.69 -9.51
N ARG A 163 8.24 7.12 -9.00
CA ARG A 163 9.27 6.26 -8.39
C ARG A 163 9.47 6.43 -6.89
N GLY A 164 8.82 7.45 -6.29
CA GLY A 164 8.98 7.72 -4.85
C GLY A 164 10.42 8.02 -4.46
N LYS A 165 10.92 7.37 -3.43
CA LYS A 165 12.30 7.57 -2.91
C LYS A 165 13.39 6.87 -3.72
N GLN A 166 13.08 6.18 -4.81
CA GLN A 166 14.03 5.51 -5.67
C GLN A 166 14.89 6.52 -6.44
N TYR A 167 16.22 6.45 -6.24
CA TYR A 167 17.13 7.46 -6.79
C TYR A 167 17.45 7.23 -8.26
N TRP A 168 17.46 8.30 -9.05
CA TRP A 168 17.81 8.30 -10.49
C TRP A 168 19.31 8.42 -10.76
N LYS A 169 20.14 8.29 -9.71
CA LYS A 169 21.59 8.14 -9.78
C LYS A 169 21.99 6.75 -9.26
N GLU A 170 23.22 6.33 -9.60
CA GLU A 170 23.68 4.97 -9.26
C GLU A 170 23.83 4.72 -7.76
N ARG A 171 24.20 5.75 -7.00
CA ARG A 171 24.39 5.66 -5.54
C ARG A 171 23.34 6.48 -4.83
N SER A 172 22.77 5.91 -3.80
CA SER A 172 21.85 6.60 -2.89
C SER A 172 22.50 7.81 -2.25
N GLU A 173 21.71 8.87 -1.98
CA GLU A 173 22.18 10.14 -1.41
C GLU A 173 21.03 10.90 -0.73
N GLY A 174 21.29 11.50 0.44
CA GLY A 174 20.31 12.29 1.18
C GLY A 174 19.06 11.48 1.53
N ILE A 175 17.92 11.89 1.01
CA ILE A 175 16.61 11.26 1.23
C ILE A 175 16.21 10.27 0.13
N PHE A 176 17.12 9.88 -0.76
CA PHE A 176 16.85 8.97 -1.87
C PHE A 176 17.68 7.71 -1.72
N TYR A 177 17.07 6.56 -2.04
CA TYR A 177 17.61 5.23 -1.76
C TYR A 177 17.84 4.42 -3.03
N THR A 178 18.46 3.27 -2.86
CA THR A 178 18.66 2.30 -3.93
C THR A 178 17.32 1.97 -4.60
N ARG A 179 17.29 2.04 -5.93
CA ARG A 179 16.10 1.77 -6.74
C ARG A 179 15.77 0.30 -6.82
N THR A 180 14.57 0.04 -7.24
CA THR A 180 14.04 -1.28 -7.57
C THR A 180 13.71 -1.32 -9.05
N THR A 181 14.10 -2.39 -9.75
CA THR A 181 13.79 -2.60 -11.17
C THR A 181 13.27 -4.02 -11.37
N GLY A 182 12.15 -4.17 -12.07
CA GLY A 182 11.55 -5.46 -12.37
C GLY A 182 10.64 -6.00 -11.28
N ILE A 183 10.53 -7.33 -11.17
CA ILE A 183 9.63 -8.00 -10.24
C ILE A 183 10.07 -7.77 -8.81
N TRP A 184 9.19 -7.21 -7.97
CA TRP A 184 9.48 -6.98 -6.54
C TRP A 184 8.35 -7.41 -5.59
N GLN A 185 7.23 -7.91 -6.13
CA GLN A 185 6.18 -8.59 -5.36
C GLN A 185 5.89 -9.96 -5.98
N THR A 186 5.20 -10.81 -5.21
CA THR A 186 4.90 -12.20 -5.57
C THR A 186 4.31 -12.36 -6.98
N VAL A 187 4.76 -13.41 -7.67
CA VAL A 187 4.17 -13.91 -8.92
C VAL A 187 3.48 -15.23 -8.63
N TRP A 188 2.24 -15.43 -9.12
CA TRP A 188 1.50 -16.65 -8.84
C TRP A 188 0.50 -17.02 -9.94
N LEU A 189 0.06 -18.26 -9.92
CA LEU A 189 -0.98 -18.80 -10.78
C LEU A 189 -2.23 -19.10 -9.97
N GLU A 190 -3.41 -18.84 -10.54
CA GLU A 190 -4.71 -19.24 -10.00
C GLU A 190 -5.50 -20.00 -11.07
N PRO A 191 -5.76 -21.31 -10.90
CA PRO A 191 -6.79 -22.01 -11.66
C PRO A 191 -8.16 -21.55 -11.18
N VAL A 192 -9.00 -21.12 -12.11
CA VAL A 192 -10.34 -20.61 -11.83
C VAL A 192 -11.35 -21.15 -12.82
N ASN A 193 -12.63 -21.20 -12.47
CA ASN A 193 -13.67 -21.52 -13.44
C ASN A 193 -13.84 -20.37 -14.46
N ARG A 194 -14.29 -20.66 -15.68
CA ARG A 194 -14.65 -19.63 -16.66
C ARG A 194 -15.75 -18.70 -16.16
N ARG A 195 -16.61 -19.21 -15.27
CA ARG A 195 -17.63 -18.47 -14.49
C ARG A 195 -17.07 -18.24 -13.10
N ARG A 196 -16.72 -17.02 -12.79
CA ARG A 196 -15.99 -16.70 -11.56
C ARG A 196 -16.33 -15.32 -11.01
N ILE A 197 -16.04 -15.13 -9.75
CA ILE A 197 -15.94 -13.84 -9.11
C ILE A 197 -14.67 -13.15 -9.62
N GLU A 198 -14.78 -11.92 -10.12
CA GLU A 198 -13.63 -11.22 -10.72
C GLU A 198 -13.07 -10.13 -9.81
N SER A 199 -13.94 -9.41 -9.10
CA SER A 199 -13.55 -8.39 -8.13
C SER A 199 -14.59 -8.24 -7.02
N LEU A 200 -14.18 -7.59 -5.93
CA LEU A 200 -14.97 -7.37 -4.72
C LEU A 200 -14.70 -5.97 -4.18
N CYS A 201 -15.74 -5.19 -3.93
CA CYS A 201 -15.69 -3.93 -3.21
C CYS A 201 -16.61 -4.02 -1.98
N LEU A 202 -16.08 -3.63 -0.81
CA LEU A 202 -16.76 -3.72 0.48
C LEU A 202 -16.78 -2.33 1.13
N THR A 203 -17.97 -1.74 1.24
CA THR A 203 -18.17 -0.41 1.82
C THR A 203 -18.95 -0.51 3.11
N PRO A 204 -18.30 -0.40 4.29
CA PRO A 204 -18.98 -0.38 5.57
C PRO A 204 -19.87 0.86 5.73
N ASP A 205 -21.11 0.66 6.13
CA ASP A 205 -22.03 1.71 6.61
C ASP A 205 -22.31 1.45 8.09
N VAL A 206 -21.58 2.19 8.95
CA VAL A 206 -21.69 2.06 10.41
C VAL A 206 -23.06 2.57 10.90
N ASP A 207 -23.58 3.62 10.28
CA ASP A 207 -24.84 4.25 10.68
C ASP A 207 -26.04 3.35 10.34
N ALA A 208 -25.98 2.63 9.20
CA ALA A 208 -26.98 1.65 8.80
C ALA A 208 -26.73 0.25 9.40
N ALA A 209 -25.60 0.03 10.08
CA ALA A 209 -25.14 -1.27 10.57
C ALA A 209 -25.14 -2.34 9.46
N SER A 210 -24.61 -1.99 8.29
CA SER A 210 -24.53 -2.86 7.12
C SER A 210 -23.16 -2.74 6.42
N VAL A 211 -22.85 -3.70 5.56
CA VAL A 211 -21.79 -3.57 4.56
C VAL A 211 -22.42 -3.66 3.17
N GLU A 212 -22.11 -2.67 2.33
CA GLU A 212 -22.44 -2.70 0.91
C GLU A 212 -21.41 -3.56 0.19
N VAL A 213 -21.88 -4.57 -0.51
CA VAL A 213 -21.05 -5.56 -1.22
C VAL A 213 -21.31 -5.43 -2.70
N GLU A 214 -20.26 -5.07 -3.46
CA GLU A 214 -20.28 -5.07 -4.92
C GLU A 214 -19.38 -6.19 -5.41
N VAL A 215 -19.92 -7.12 -6.20
CA VAL A 215 -19.20 -8.28 -6.75
C VAL A 215 -19.30 -8.28 -8.27
N SER A 216 -18.14 -8.19 -8.95
CA SER A 216 -18.09 -8.42 -10.38
C SER A 216 -18.01 -9.93 -10.67
N VAL A 217 -18.87 -10.41 -11.56
CA VAL A 217 -18.95 -11.83 -11.97
C VAL A 217 -18.68 -11.94 -13.46
N ARG A 218 -17.79 -12.85 -13.83
CA ARG A 218 -17.50 -13.17 -15.23
C ARG A 218 -18.17 -14.48 -15.64
N GLY A 219 -18.73 -14.53 -16.85
CA GLY A 219 -19.31 -15.74 -17.43
C GLY A 219 -20.65 -16.11 -16.80
N ILE A 220 -21.69 -15.30 -17.05
CA ILE A 220 -23.01 -15.48 -16.44
C ILE A 220 -23.83 -16.47 -17.26
N ASP A 221 -24.43 -17.45 -16.57
CA ASP A 221 -25.44 -18.37 -17.10
C ASP A 221 -26.77 -18.17 -16.34
N PRO A 222 -27.94 -18.44 -16.95
CA PRO A 222 -29.23 -18.32 -16.29
C PRO A 222 -29.34 -19.21 -15.05
N GLY A 223 -29.91 -18.66 -13.96
CA GLY A 223 -30.16 -19.38 -12.72
C GLY A 223 -28.97 -19.48 -11.78
N MET A 224 -27.86 -18.77 -12.08
CA MET A 224 -26.74 -18.63 -11.14
C MET A 224 -27.13 -17.79 -9.93
N SER A 225 -26.47 -18.07 -8.81
CA SER A 225 -26.61 -17.29 -7.58
C SER A 225 -25.26 -17.09 -6.88
N LEU A 226 -25.18 -16.04 -6.08
CA LEU A 226 -24.06 -15.73 -5.22
C LEU A 226 -24.49 -15.94 -3.76
N ARG A 227 -23.84 -16.84 -3.05
CA ARG A 227 -24.02 -17.02 -1.61
C ARG A 227 -22.94 -16.24 -0.87
N ALA A 228 -23.36 -15.37 0.03
CA ALA A 228 -22.50 -14.61 0.91
C ALA A 228 -22.70 -15.08 2.36
N LYS A 229 -21.61 -15.48 3.02
CA LYS A 229 -21.60 -15.86 4.43
C LYS A 229 -20.67 -14.93 5.20
N VAL A 230 -21.17 -14.32 6.25
CA VAL A 230 -20.43 -13.42 7.14
C VAL A 230 -20.29 -14.06 8.52
N GLU A 231 -19.07 -14.12 9.03
CA GLU A 231 -18.73 -14.63 10.36
C GLU A 231 -17.93 -13.59 11.14
N LEU A 232 -18.05 -13.64 12.48
CA LEU A 232 -17.22 -12.88 13.41
C LEU A 232 -16.77 -13.81 14.53
N ASP A 233 -15.46 -13.93 14.75
CA ASP A 233 -14.86 -14.85 15.74
C ASP A 233 -15.36 -16.30 15.61
N GLY A 234 -15.65 -16.74 14.37
CA GLY A 234 -16.17 -18.06 14.06
C GLY A 234 -17.68 -18.23 14.30
N GLU A 235 -18.39 -17.18 14.74
CA GLU A 235 -19.85 -17.16 14.85
C GLU A 235 -20.47 -16.63 13.56
N GLN A 236 -21.44 -17.38 12.99
CA GLN A 236 -22.16 -16.94 11.80
C GLN A 236 -23.11 -15.78 12.13
N ILE A 237 -22.83 -14.63 11.52
CA ILE A 237 -23.66 -13.41 11.64
C ILE A 237 -24.78 -13.40 10.61
N LEU A 238 -24.44 -13.75 9.36
CA LEU A 238 -25.39 -13.69 8.24
C LEU A 238 -25.05 -14.76 7.20
N GLU A 239 -26.07 -15.27 6.54
CA GLU A 239 -25.95 -15.97 5.25
C GLU A 239 -27.08 -15.46 4.35
N ASP A 240 -26.72 -15.03 3.12
CA ASP A 240 -27.65 -14.55 2.10
C ASP A 240 -27.34 -15.20 0.75
N THR A 241 -28.37 -15.39 -0.08
CA THR A 241 -28.23 -15.92 -1.42
C THR A 241 -28.89 -14.96 -2.41
N ILE A 242 -28.12 -14.46 -3.36
CA ILE A 242 -28.45 -13.39 -4.27
C ILE A 242 -28.48 -13.95 -5.69
N SER A 243 -29.53 -13.67 -6.49
CA SER A 243 -29.55 -14.02 -7.91
C SER A 243 -28.48 -13.25 -8.68
N VAL A 244 -27.80 -13.93 -9.60
CA VAL A 244 -26.80 -13.31 -10.49
C VAL A 244 -27.42 -13.12 -11.87
N ASP A 245 -28.03 -11.93 -12.06
CA ASP A 245 -28.72 -11.56 -13.30
C ASP A 245 -27.90 -10.61 -14.18
N SER A 246 -26.79 -10.08 -13.65
CA SER A 246 -25.87 -9.16 -14.34
C SER A 246 -24.42 -9.43 -13.93
N SER A 247 -23.45 -8.87 -14.67
CA SER A 247 -22.03 -8.94 -14.33
C SER A 247 -21.63 -8.18 -13.07
N LEU A 248 -22.51 -7.31 -12.57
CA LEU A 248 -22.35 -6.62 -11.29
C LEU A 248 -23.48 -7.04 -10.37
N VAL A 249 -23.14 -7.57 -9.21
CA VAL A 249 -24.07 -7.94 -8.13
C VAL A 249 -23.84 -6.97 -6.98
N GLU A 250 -24.87 -6.23 -6.60
CA GLU A 250 -24.85 -5.27 -5.49
C GLU A 250 -25.77 -5.73 -4.38
N ARG A 251 -25.31 -5.68 -3.12
CA ARG A 251 -26.10 -6.11 -1.99
C ARG A 251 -25.69 -5.40 -0.70
N SER A 252 -26.67 -4.86 0.02
CA SER A 252 -26.51 -4.42 1.42
C SER A 252 -26.71 -5.61 2.35
N LEU A 253 -25.70 -5.96 3.14
CA LEU A 253 -25.73 -7.05 4.11
C LEU A 253 -25.83 -6.48 5.53
N PRO A 254 -26.98 -6.66 6.23
CA PRO A 254 -27.16 -6.14 7.59
C PRO A 254 -26.38 -6.97 8.60
N LEU A 255 -25.64 -6.30 9.50
CA LEU A 255 -24.73 -6.92 10.47
C LEU A 255 -25.24 -6.83 11.92
N LEU A 256 -26.54 -6.78 12.10
CA LEU A 256 -27.13 -6.76 13.43
C LEU A 256 -26.88 -8.12 14.10
N ARG A 257 -26.20 -8.13 15.24
CA ARG A 257 -26.07 -9.32 16.07
C ARG A 257 -27.46 -9.78 16.49
N ARG A 258 -27.80 -11.03 16.21
CA ARG A 258 -29.00 -11.68 16.76
C ARG A 258 -28.72 -12.04 18.22
N GLY A 259 -28.80 -11.06 19.12
CA GLY A 259 -28.86 -11.30 20.55
C GLY A 259 -30.30 -11.51 21.01
N GLU A 260 -30.53 -12.14 22.18
CA GLU A 260 -31.83 -12.08 22.85
C GLU A 260 -32.20 -10.60 23.03
N ALA A 261 -33.40 -10.23 22.62
CA ALA A 261 -33.89 -8.86 22.78
C ALA A 261 -33.87 -8.51 24.28
N PRO A 262 -33.27 -7.38 24.67
CA PRO A 262 -33.29 -6.96 26.07
C PRO A 262 -34.74 -6.85 26.54
N GLU A 263 -35.01 -7.22 27.80
CA GLU A 263 -36.37 -7.22 28.39
C GLU A 263 -37.08 -5.85 28.30
N THR A 264 -36.32 -4.78 28.06
CA THR A 264 -36.84 -3.43 27.76
C THR A 264 -36.14 -2.88 26.52
N PRO A 265 -36.81 -2.83 25.36
CA PRO A 265 -36.19 -2.39 24.12
C PRO A 265 -36.07 -0.86 24.07
N HIS A 266 -34.98 -0.31 24.54
CA HIS A 266 -34.48 0.96 24.04
C HIS A 266 -33.58 0.66 22.82
N LEU A 267 -33.80 1.36 21.69
CA LEU A 267 -32.98 1.20 20.45
C LEU A 267 -31.47 1.34 20.70
N ALA A 268 -31.08 2.03 21.79
CA ALA A 268 -29.70 2.15 22.26
C ALA A 268 -29.10 0.87 22.86
N ASP A 269 -29.92 -0.14 23.21
CA ASP A 269 -29.44 -1.37 23.87
C ASP A 269 -29.26 -2.53 22.89
N TRP A 270 -29.53 -2.34 21.59
CA TRP A 270 -29.23 -3.34 20.56
C TRP A 270 -27.72 -3.34 20.29
N PRO A 271 -27.04 -4.50 20.40
CA PRO A 271 -25.63 -4.58 20.05
C PRO A 271 -25.50 -4.28 18.54
N GLY A 272 -24.99 -3.09 18.24
CA GLY A 272 -24.58 -2.72 16.90
C GLY A 272 -23.47 -3.63 16.38
N PRO A 273 -22.99 -3.40 15.15
CA PRO A 273 -21.86 -4.17 14.60
C PRO A 273 -20.63 -3.99 15.49
N ALA A 274 -19.76 -5.01 15.53
CA ALA A 274 -18.45 -4.89 16.16
C ALA A 274 -17.58 -3.98 15.29
N LEU A 275 -17.26 -2.79 15.82
CA LEU A 275 -16.49 -1.79 15.08
C LEU A 275 -15.00 -2.11 15.10
N TRP A 276 -14.32 -1.79 13.99
CA TRP A 276 -12.87 -1.84 13.90
C TRP A 276 -12.27 -0.53 14.42
N SER A 277 -11.27 -0.64 15.30
CA SER A 277 -10.42 0.47 15.76
C SER A 277 -9.03 -0.06 16.14
N PRO A 278 -8.03 0.82 16.36
CA PRO A 278 -6.72 0.39 16.86
C PRO A 278 -6.76 -0.43 18.15
N GLU A 279 -7.72 -0.15 19.03
CA GLU A 279 -7.91 -0.85 20.31
C GLU A 279 -8.72 -2.14 20.18
N HIS A 280 -9.60 -2.19 19.18
CA HIS A 280 -10.51 -3.30 18.91
C HIS A 280 -10.53 -3.61 17.40
N PRO A 281 -9.51 -4.30 16.87
CA PRO A 281 -9.40 -4.58 15.44
C PRO A 281 -10.33 -5.72 14.99
N ASN A 282 -11.64 -5.54 15.20
CA ASN A 282 -12.64 -6.51 14.83
C ASN A 282 -12.73 -6.64 13.31
N LEU A 283 -12.51 -7.85 12.80
CA LEU A 283 -12.63 -8.19 11.39
C LEU A 283 -13.71 -9.26 11.20
N TYR A 284 -14.60 -9.00 10.26
CA TYR A 284 -15.60 -9.96 9.81
C TYR A 284 -15.03 -10.79 8.68
N ASP A 285 -15.09 -12.11 8.77
CA ASP A 285 -14.80 -13.00 7.66
C ASP A 285 -15.96 -12.99 6.67
N LEU A 286 -15.66 -12.87 5.38
CA LEU A 286 -16.63 -12.95 4.29
C LEU A 286 -16.25 -14.10 3.36
N ARG A 287 -17.18 -15.04 3.19
CA ARG A 287 -17.06 -16.11 2.20
C ARG A 287 -18.09 -15.92 1.10
N LEU A 288 -17.63 -15.88 -0.14
CA LEU A 288 -18.46 -15.78 -1.34
C LEU A 288 -18.36 -17.07 -2.15
N GLU A 289 -19.51 -17.64 -2.50
CA GLU A 289 -19.59 -18.82 -3.36
C GLU A 289 -20.51 -18.52 -4.55
N LEU A 290 -19.96 -18.63 -5.75
CA LEU A 290 -20.73 -18.55 -6.98
C LEU A 290 -21.30 -19.92 -7.30
N LEU A 291 -22.61 -20.02 -7.43
CA LEU A 291 -23.35 -21.26 -7.59
C LEU A 291 -24.00 -21.33 -8.97
N ASP A 292 -24.01 -22.52 -9.59
CA ASP A 292 -24.82 -22.77 -10.77
C ASP A 292 -26.32 -22.98 -10.42
N GLN A 293 -27.16 -23.17 -11.43
CA GLN A 293 -28.59 -23.44 -11.25
C GLN A 293 -28.88 -24.69 -10.40
N GLY A 294 -27.96 -25.66 -10.37
CA GLY A 294 -28.08 -26.88 -9.56
C GLY A 294 -27.59 -26.71 -8.12
N GLY A 295 -27.03 -25.58 -7.77
CA GLY A 295 -26.43 -25.31 -6.46
C GLY A 295 -25.00 -25.83 -6.32
N GLN A 296 -24.32 -26.20 -7.43
CA GLN A 296 -22.92 -26.58 -7.42
C GLN A 296 -22.05 -25.32 -7.36
N VAL A 297 -21.01 -25.35 -6.50
CA VAL A 297 -20.05 -24.26 -6.38
C VAL A 297 -19.16 -24.23 -7.62
N LEU A 298 -19.16 -23.09 -8.31
CA LEU A 298 -18.34 -22.81 -9.49
C LEU A 298 -17.04 -22.09 -9.12
N ASP A 299 -17.12 -21.13 -8.18
CA ASP A 299 -15.98 -20.40 -7.67
C ASP A 299 -16.19 -20.04 -6.19
N HIS A 300 -15.10 -19.90 -5.45
CA HIS A 300 -15.11 -19.60 -4.02
C HIS A 300 -14.01 -18.59 -3.71
N VAL A 301 -14.39 -17.50 -3.06
CA VAL A 301 -13.48 -16.43 -2.61
C VAL A 301 -13.67 -16.19 -1.13
N GLU A 302 -12.57 -16.18 -0.39
CA GLU A 302 -12.49 -15.75 1.01
C GLU A 302 -11.98 -14.32 1.07
N SER A 303 -12.61 -13.51 1.92
CA SER A 303 -12.29 -12.12 2.17
C SER A 303 -12.54 -11.76 3.64
N TYR A 304 -12.25 -10.52 4.01
CA TYR A 304 -12.60 -9.95 5.31
C TYR A 304 -12.83 -8.45 5.19
N PHE A 305 -13.51 -7.87 6.18
CA PHE A 305 -13.70 -6.42 6.28
C PHE A 305 -13.80 -5.99 7.75
N GLY A 306 -13.56 -4.70 7.99
CA GLY A 306 -13.79 -4.07 9.29
C GLY A 306 -14.88 -3.01 9.21
N MET A 307 -15.80 -3.03 10.15
CA MET A 307 -16.84 -1.99 10.26
C MET A 307 -16.24 -0.76 10.90
N ARG A 308 -16.01 0.30 10.11
CA ARG A 308 -15.48 1.58 10.60
C ARG A 308 -15.99 2.75 9.78
N LYS A 309 -16.02 3.94 10.41
CA LYS A 309 -16.32 5.23 9.81
C LYS A 309 -15.22 6.22 10.19
N ILE A 310 -14.64 6.91 9.19
CA ILE A 310 -13.62 7.94 9.40
C ILE A 310 -14.11 9.25 8.79
N GLU A 311 -14.06 10.34 9.56
CA GLU A 311 -14.55 11.64 9.12
C GLU A 311 -13.58 12.75 9.54
N ALA A 312 -13.46 13.75 8.67
CA ALA A 312 -12.83 15.04 8.97
C ALA A 312 -13.93 16.10 8.99
N LYS A 313 -14.26 16.63 10.15
CA LYS A 313 -15.31 17.64 10.32
C LYS A 313 -15.03 18.53 11.52
N ASP A 314 -15.50 19.77 11.48
CA ASP A 314 -15.42 20.73 12.58
C ASP A 314 -14.00 20.90 13.17
N GLY A 315 -12.97 20.84 12.30
CA GLY A 315 -11.57 20.92 12.67
C GLY A 315 -11.00 19.70 13.41
N LYS A 316 -11.74 18.59 13.46
CA LYS A 316 -11.34 17.34 14.15
C LYS A 316 -11.41 16.14 13.22
N VAL A 317 -10.66 15.11 13.57
CA VAL A 317 -10.76 13.77 12.96
C VAL A 317 -11.58 12.87 13.89
N PHE A 318 -12.51 12.12 13.32
CA PHE A 318 -13.35 11.17 14.06
C PHE A 318 -13.20 9.76 13.51
N LEU A 319 -13.03 8.80 14.38
CA LEU A 319 -13.16 7.37 14.07
C LEU A 319 -14.37 6.81 14.84
N ASN A 320 -15.34 6.26 14.10
CA ASN A 320 -16.56 5.71 14.69
C ASN A 320 -17.28 6.73 15.62
N ASP A 321 -17.43 7.96 15.13
CA ASP A 321 -18.03 9.10 15.84
C ASP A 321 -17.31 9.56 17.12
N ARG A 322 -16.10 9.06 17.37
CA ARG A 322 -15.25 9.48 18.49
C ARG A 322 -14.05 10.28 17.98
N PRO A 323 -13.72 11.41 18.61
CA PRO A 323 -12.52 12.16 18.26
C PRO A 323 -11.28 11.28 18.34
N LEU A 324 -10.44 11.39 17.32
CA LEU A 324 -9.21 10.61 17.17
C LEU A 324 -8.00 11.55 17.10
N TYR A 325 -7.10 11.46 18.07
CA TYR A 325 -5.78 12.06 17.96
C TYR A 325 -4.82 11.08 17.29
N GLN A 326 -4.25 11.45 16.15
CA GLN A 326 -3.37 10.57 15.38
C GLN A 326 -1.91 10.71 15.82
N ARG A 327 -1.31 9.62 16.28
CA ARG A 327 0.12 9.51 16.63
C ARG A 327 0.78 8.61 15.62
N LEU A 328 1.17 9.20 14.49
CA LEU A 328 1.71 8.44 13.37
C LEU A 328 3.24 8.46 13.37
N VAL A 329 3.80 7.48 12.70
CA VAL A 329 5.21 7.43 12.31
C VAL A 329 5.33 7.28 10.80
N LEU A 330 6.29 7.96 10.19
CA LEU A 330 6.59 7.83 8.78
C LEU A 330 7.36 6.54 8.54
N ASP A 331 6.88 5.72 7.61
CA ASP A 331 7.47 4.44 7.27
C ASP A 331 7.76 4.37 5.77
N GLN A 332 9.04 4.25 5.42
CA GLN A 332 9.52 4.16 4.04
C GLN A 332 9.28 2.77 3.41
N GLY A 333 9.12 1.73 4.23
CA GLY A 333 8.93 0.35 3.76
C GLY A 333 10.14 -0.23 3.02
N TYR A 334 11.38 0.11 3.44
CA TYR A 334 12.62 -0.40 2.90
C TYR A 334 13.26 -1.42 3.85
N PHE A 335 13.94 -2.43 3.29
CA PHE A 335 14.60 -3.50 4.03
C PHE A 335 16.06 -3.62 3.59
N PRO A 336 17.02 -3.88 4.52
CA PRO A 336 18.47 -3.85 4.23
C PRO A 336 18.90 -4.73 3.06
N ASP A 337 18.34 -5.93 2.98
CA ASP A 337 18.74 -6.92 1.98
C ASP A 337 17.68 -7.12 0.88
N GLY A 338 16.47 -6.59 1.09
CA GLY A 338 15.32 -6.74 0.19
C GLY A 338 14.92 -5.48 -0.59
N ILE A 339 15.38 -4.31 -0.18
CA ILE A 339 15.03 -2.98 -0.70
C ILE A 339 13.52 -2.75 -0.49
N LEU A 340 12.67 -2.71 -1.52
CA LEU A 340 11.22 -2.57 -1.36
C LEU A 340 10.51 -3.85 -0.92
N THR A 341 11.16 -5.00 -1.04
CA THR A 341 10.57 -6.31 -0.72
C THR A 341 11.00 -6.77 0.67
N ALA A 342 10.04 -7.00 1.56
CA ALA A 342 10.32 -7.60 2.87
C ALA A 342 10.87 -9.02 2.71
N PRO A 343 11.90 -9.42 3.50
CA PRO A 343 12.44 -10.77 3.43
C PRO A 343 11.41 -11.86 3.73
N ALA A 344 10.53 -11.62 4.70
CA ALA A 344 9.46 -12.54 5.12
C ALA A 344 8.19 -11.75 5.51
N ASP A 345 7.05 -12.45 5.62
CA ASP A 345 5.77 -11.88 6.06
C ASP A 345 5.84 -11.37 7.51
N GLU A 346 6.62 -12.04 8.34
CA GLU A 346 6.89 -11.66 9.74
C GLU A 346 7.62 -10.32 9.86
N ASP A 347 8.44 -9.94 8.87
CA ASP A 347 9.14 -8.65 8.88
C ASP A 347 8.16 -7.50 8.65
N LEU A 348 7.13 -7.70 7.82
CA LEU A 348 6.03 -6.74 7.63
C LEU A 348 5.24 -6.53 8.93
N ARG A 349 4.91 -7.63 9.61
CA ARG A 349 4.21 -7.62 10.89
C ARG A 349 5.02 -6.92 11.98
N LYS A 350 6.32 -7.21 12.05
CA LYS A 350 7.24 -6.70 13.06
C LYS A 350 7.36 -5.18 13.04
N ASP A 351 7.37 -4.54 11.86
CA ASP A 351 7.43 -3.07 11.75
C ASP A 351 6.22 -2.42 12.45
N ILE A 352 5.03 -2.99 12.29
CA ILE A 352 3.81 -2.54 12.97
C ILE A 352 3.89 -2.77 14.48
N GLU A 353 4.32 -3.96 14.93
CA GLU A 353 4.44 -4.29 16.34
C GLU A 353 5.42 -3.35 17.04
N LEU A 354 6.58 -3.07 16.45
CA LEU A 354 7.57 -2.13 16.98
C LEU A 354 7.04 -0.69 17.04
N ALA A 355 6.33 -0.23 16.03
CA ALA A 355 5.69 1.08 16.06
C ALA A 355 4.63 1.18 17.17
N LYS A 356 3.80 0.16 17.35
CA LYS A 356 2.81 0.08 18.43
C LYS A 356 3.46 0.00 19.82
N GLU A 357 4.59 -0.71 19.96
CA GLU A 357 5.37 -0.75 21.19
C GLU A 357 5.84 0.64 21.62
N MET A 358 6.16 1.52 20.66
CA MET A 358 6.55 2.91 20.88
C MET A 358 5.36 3.87 21.10
N GLY A 359 4.11 3.37 21.12
CA GLY A 359 2.90 4.18 21.38
C GLY A 359 2.35 4.91 20.16
N PHE A 360 2.78 4.56 18.95
CA PHE A 360 2.11 5.01 17.72
C PHE A 360 0.83 4.22 17.49
N ASN A 361 -0.20 4.89 16.99
CA ASN A 361 -1.46 4.25 16.61
C ASN A 361 -1.64 4.11 15.09
N GLY A 362 -0.64 4.53 14.31
CA GLY A 362 -0.65 4.40 12.87
C GLY A 362 0.66 4.84 12.20
N ALA A 363 0.71 4.66 10.90
CA ALA A 363 1.81 5.09 10.05
C ALA A 363 1.31 5.80 8.79
N ARG A 364 2.15 6.70 8.29
CA ARG A 364 2.07 7.17 6.92
C ARG A 364 3.05 6.35 6.10
N LYS A 365 2.55 5.54 5.16
CA LYS A 365 3.38 4.78 4.22
C LYS A 365 3.89 5.73 3.16
N HIS A 366 5.18 6.07 3.26
CA HIS A 366 5.72 7.21 2.55
C HIS A 366 6.27 6.84 1.18
N GLN A 367 5.74 7.52 0.14
CA GLN A 367 6.24 7.43 -1.23
C GLN A 367 6.27 5.98 -1.80
N LYS A 368 5.36 5.13 -1.31
CA LYS A 368 5.26 3.72 -1.67
C LYS A 368 3.83 3.23 -1.52
N VAL A 369 3.28 2.58 -2.55
CA VAL A 369 2.07 1.79 -2.40
C VAL A 369 2.51 0.44 -1.82
N GLU A 370 2.15 0.19 -0.57
CA GLU A 370 2.72 -0.91 0.19
C GLU A 370 2.17 -2.29 -0.20
N ASP A 371 2.90 -3.34 0.16
CA ASP A 371 2.49 -4.74 0.00
C ASP A 371 1.14 -5.01 0.69
N PRO A 372 0.14 -5.63 0.03
CA PRO A 372 -1.15 -5.96 0.65
C PRO A 372 -1.03 -6.79 1.93
N ARG A 373 0.05 -7.54 2.10
CA ARG A 373 0.33 -8.28 3.33
C ARG A 373 0.64 -7.37 4.53
N TRP A 374 1.33 -6.26 4.31
CA TRP A 374 1.54 -5.26 5.36
C TRP A 374 0.21 -4.62 5.79
N LEU A 375 -0.67 -4.28 4.82
CA LEU A 375 -2.01 -3.76 5.12
C LEU A 375 -2.86 -4.80 5.87
N PHE A 376 -2.77 -6.08 5.51
CA PHE A 376 -3.41 -7.17 6.27
C PHE A 376 -2.97 -7.19 7.74
N TRP A 377 -1.67 -7.03 8.01
CA TRP A 377 -1.18 -6.96 9.38
C TRP A 377 -1.65 -5.68 10.10
N ALA A 378 -1.73 -4.56 9.39
CA ALA A 378 -2.28 -3.32 9.94
C ALA A 378 -3.78 -3.47 10.30
N ASP A 379 -4.57 -4.12 9.44
CA ASP A 379 -5.97 -4.46 9.72
C ASP A 379 -6.11 -5.36 10.95
N THR A 380 -5.29 -6.40 11.02
CA THR A 380 -5.36 -7.44 12.06
C THR A 380 -4.86 -6.95 13.42
N LEU A 381 -3.82 -6.13 13.42
CA LEU A 381 -3.21 -5.62 14.64
C LEU A 381 -3.84 -4.30 15.12
N GLY A 382 -4.72 -3.70 14.34
CA GLY A 382 -5.32 -2.40 14.65
C GLY A 382 -4.28 -1.28 14.56
N PHE A 383 -3.90 -0.89 13.34
CA PHE A 383 -2.93 0.16 13.07
C PHE A 383 -3.41 1.05 11.94
N LEU A 384 -3.55 2.33 12.19
CA LEU A 384 -4.05 3.30 11.22
C LEU A 384 -3.02 3.48 10.08
N VAL A 385 -3.51 3.62 8.85
CA VAL A 385 -2.64 3.77 7.69
C VAL A 385 -3.09 4.95 6.84
N TRP A 386 -2.13 5.78 6.44
CA TRP A 386 -2.28 6.72 5.35
C TRP A 386 -1.68 6.10 4.10
N GLY A 387 -2.54 5.78 3.14
CA GLY A 387 -2.14 5.20 1.86
C GLY A 387 -1.63 6.29 0.94
N GLU A 388 -0.33 6.22 0.60
CA GLU A 388 0.35 7.25 -0.17
C GLU A 388 0.87 6.71 -1.50
N MET A 389 0.86 7.57 -2.52
CA MET A 389 1.42 7.26 -3.82
C MET A 389 2.91 7.62 -3.91
N ALA A 390 3.68 6.81 -4.60
CA ALA A 390 5.02 7.18 -5.06
C ALA A 390 4.91 8.33 -6.08
N ASN A 391 5.66 9.42 -5.88
CA ASN A 391 5.61 10.56 -6.80
C ASN A 391 6.80 10.58 -7.77
N ALA A 392 6.64 11.31 -8.86
CA ALA A 392 7.72 11.66 -9.79
C ALA A 392 8.36 13.02 -9.39
N TYR A 393 9.38 13.45 -10.13
CA TYR A 393 10.09 14.71 -9.82
C TYR A 393 9.88 15.80 -10.86
N GLN A 394 9.38 15.43 -12.05
CA GLN A 394 9.19 16.37 -13.14
C GLN A 394 7.78 16.29 -13.72
N TYR A 395 7.14 17.46 -13.82
CA TYR A 395 5.84 17.59 -14.46
C TYR A 395 5.93 17.40 -15.99
N SER A 396 5.04 16.61 -16.54
CA SER A 396 4.87 16.43 -18.00
C SER A 396 3.51 15.79 -18.29
N PRO A 397 3.00 15.87 -19.54
CA PRO A 397 1.79 15.12 -19.92
C PRO A 397 1.94 13.59 -19.73
N GLY A 398 3.15 13.07 -19.90
CA GLY A 398 3.45 11.66 -19.63
C GLY A 398 3.33 11.32 -18.15
N TYR A 399 3.86 12.18 -17.28
CA TYR A 399 3.70 12.04 -15.82
C TYR A 399 2.22 12.08 -15.41
N VAL A 400 1.44 13.05 -15.90
CA VAL A 400 0.01 13.17 -15.57
C VAL A 400 -0.73 11.86 -15.88
N ARG A 401 -0.50 11.27 -17.07
CA ARG A 401 -1.11 10.00 -17.46
C ARG A 401 -0.70 8.86 -16.53
N ARG A 402 0.60 8.69 -16.30
CA ARG A 402 1.17 7.63 -15.46
C ARG A 402 0.64 7.71 -14.03
N MET A 403 0.76 8.89 -13.42
CA MET A 403 0.32 9.14 -12.05
C MET A 403 -1.18 8.90 -11.86
N THR A 404 -2.01 9.35 -12.80
CA THR A 404 -3.46 9.19 -12.72
C THR A 404 -3.87 7.72 -12.85
N SER A 405 -3.26 6.97 -13.78
CA SER A 405 -3.57 5.55 -13.99
C SER A 405 -3.16 4.70 -12.78
N GLU A 406 -1.92 4.84 -12.35
CA GLU A 406 -1.36 4.03 -11.27
C GLU A 406 -2.00 4.35 -9.91
N TRP A 407 -2.32 5.64 -9.66
CA TRP A 407 -3.05 6.03 -8.45
C TRP A 407 -4.46 5.43 -8.40
N GLN A 408 -5.18 5.43 -9.52
CA GLN A 408 -6.49 4.77 -9.60
C GLN A 408 -6.39 3.29 -9.26
N GLU A 409 -5.42 2.59 -9.82
CA GLU A 409 -5.19 1.16 -9.55
C GLU A 409 -4.84 0.91 -8.07
N ALA A 410 -4.01 1.78 -7.47
CA ALA A 410 -3.64 1.70 -6.06
C ALA A 410 -4.85 1.85 -5.12
N VAL A 411 -5.68 2.87 -5.34
CA VAL A 411 -6.90 3.08 -4.54
C VAL A 411 -7.87 1.90 -4.67
N MET A 412 -8.09 1.42 -5.90
CA MET A 412 -9.00 0.28 -6.14
C MET A 412 -8.47 -1.02 -5.52
N ARG A 413 -7.15 -1.26 -5.57
CA ARG A 413 -6.51 -2.43 -4.95
C ARG A 413 -6.74 -2.47 -3.45
N ASP A 414 -6.57 -1.30 -2.78
CA ASP A 414 -6.50 -1.21 -1.33
C ASP A 414 -7.82 -0.72 -0.68
N TYR A 415 -8.85 -0.50 -1.48
CA TYR A 415 -10.14 0.04 -1.04
C TYR A 415 -10.72 -0.67 0.18
N ASN A 416 -10.66 -2.00 0.22
CA ASN A 416 -11.33 -2.81 1.24
C ASN A 416 -10.62 -2.82 2.61
N HIS A 417 -9.37 -2.29 2.72
CA HIS A 417 -8.60 -2.31 3.96
C HIS A 417 -9.17 -1.32 5.00
N PRO A 418 -9.69 -1.77 6.17
CA PRO A 418 -10.21 -0.88 7.20
C PRO A 418 -9.13 -0.02 7.84
N CYS A 419 -7.87 -0.44 7.85
CA CYS A 419 -6.75 0.32 8.43
C CYS A 419 -6.47 1.62 7.68
N ILE A 420 -6.78 1.72 6.37
CA ILE A 420 -6.57 2.94 5.60
C ILE A 420 -7.61 3.98 6.02
N VAL A 421 -7.14 5.10 6.57
CA VAL A 421 -7.96 6.19 7.10
C VAL A 421 -7.75 7.53 6.39
N ALA A 422 -6.79 7.61 5.48
CA ALA A 422 -6.58 8.75 4.60
C ALA A 422 -5.86 8.31 3.32
N TRP A 423 -6.14 9.02 2.21
CA TRP A 423 -5.46 8.87 0.94
C TRP A 423 -4.57 10.08 0.65
N VAL A 424 -3.33 9.82 0.20
CA VAL A 424 -2.32 10.85 -0.07
C VAL A 424 -1.76 10.67 -1.48
N PRO A 425 -2.38 11.24 -2.51
CA PRO A 425 -1.89 11.12 -3.88
C PRO A 425 -0.56 11.85 -4.11
N MET A 426 -0.24 12.91 -3.32
CA MET A 426 0.94 13.72 -3.55
C MET A 426 1.59 14.17 -2.26
N ASN A 427 2.93 14.26 -2.27
CA ASN A 427 3.75 14.73 -1.18
C ASN A 427 4.64 15.89 -1.64
N GLU A 428 4.67 16.99 -0.83
CA GLU A 428 5.63 18.09 -0.94
C GLU A 428 5.76 18.73 -2.34
N SER A 429 4.67 18.69 -3.11
CA SER A 429 4.64 19.19 -4.49
C SER A 429 5.60 18.45 -5.43
N TRP A 430 6.01 17.20 -5.09
CA TRP A 430 6.82 16.39 -5.98
C TRP A 430 6.07 16.09 -7.28
N GLY A 431 6.74 16.32 -8.41
CA GLY A 431 6.11 16.23 -9.74
C GLY A 431 5.33 17.46 -10.17
N VAL A 432 5.01 18.38 -9.25
CA VAL A 432 4.29 19.64 -9.51
C VAL A 432 4.97 20.84 -8.84
N PRO A 433 6.26 21.11 -9.10
CA PRO A 433 7.06 22.06 -8.33
C PRO A 433 6.64 23.53 -8.48
N ASN A 434 5.73 23.87 -9.37
CA ASN A 434 5.33 25.21 -9.72
C ASN A 434 3.83 25.48 -9.50
N LEU A 435 3.21 24.88 -8.48
CA LEU A 435 1.76 25.02 -8.20
C LEU A 435 1.28 26.48 -8.16
N ALA A 436 2.06 27.39 -7.58
CA ALA A 436 1.69 28.80 -7.47
C ALA A 436 1.70 29.56 -8.81
N ALA A 437 2.47 29.09 -9.82
CA ALA A 437 2.71 29.81 -11.08
C ALA A 437 2.18 29.08 -12.31
N ASP A 438 1.99 27.77 -12.23
CA ASP A 438 1.54 26.93 -13.35
C ASP A 438 0.17 26.33 -13.04
N ARG A 439 -0.87 26.92 -13.64
CA ARG A 439 -2.25 26.49 -13.46
C ARG A 439 -2.46 25.01 -13.83
N SER A 440 -1.72 24.47 -14.81
CA SER A 440 -1.88 23.07 -15.21
C SER A 440 -1.45 22.10 -14.13
N GLN A 441 -0.47 22.47 -13.30
CA GLN A 441 -0.04 21.68 -12.14
C GLN A 441 -1.09 21.73 -11.01
N THR A 442 -1.69 22.88 -10.76
CA THR A 442 -2.79 23.01 -9.79
C THR A 442 -4.02 22.22 -10.25
N GLU A 443 -4.38 22.27 -11.54
CA GLU A 443 -5.51 21.48 -12.07
C GLU A 443 -5.22 19.96 -11.99
N HIS A 444 -3.96 19.54 -12.12
CA HIS A 444 -3.59 18.14 -11.92
C HIS A 444 -3.76 17.72 -10.45
N LEU A 445 -3.33 18.56 -9.50
CA LEU A 445 -3.55 18.33 -8.07
C LEU A 445 -5.04 18.18 -7.74
N LEU A 446 -5.89 19.06 -8.27
CA LEU A 446 -7.35 18.99 -8.13
C LEU A 446 -7.92 17.72 -8.77
N THR A 447 -7.39 17.33 -9.92
CA THR A 447 -7.80 16.10 -10.62
C THR A 447 -7.56 14.88 -9.73
N LEU A 448 -6.39 14.75 -9.12
CA LEU A 448 -6.09 13.65 -8.22
C LEU A 448 -6.99 13.65 -6.98
N TYR A 449 -7.26 14.82 -6.39
CA TYR A 449 -8.21 14.94 -5.28
C TYR A 449 -9.61 14.44 -5.68
N HIS A 450 -10.16 14.95 -6.78
CA HIS A 450 -11.52 14.59 -7.21
C HIS A 450 -11.59 13.14 -7.73
N LEU A 451 -10.55 12.64 -8.38
CA LEU A 451 -10.45 11.23 -8.76
C LEU A 451 -10.54 10.34 -7.52
N THR A 452 -9.72 10.62 -6.51
CA THR A 452 -9.72 9.85 -5.26
C THR A 452 -11.10 9.87 -4.60
N ARG A 453 -11.72 11.05 -4.49
CA ARG A 453 -13.08 11.21 -3.94
C ARG A 453 -14.16 10.50 -4.74
N SER A 454 -13.95 10.32 -6.05
CA SER A 454 -14.89 9.58 -6.91
C SER A 454 -14.74 8.07 -6.80
N LEU A 455 -13.52 7.60 -6.49
CA LEU A 455 -13.22 6.18 -6.26
C LEU A 455 -13.57 5.75 -4.84
N ASP A 456 -13.30 6.62 -3.86
CA ASP A 456 -13.57 6.37 -2.45
C ASP A 456 -14.13 7.64 -1.76
N PRO A 457 -15.45 7.73 -1.61
CA PRO A 457 -16.10 8.84 -0.90
C PRO A 457 -16.02 8.70 0.64
N THR A 458 -15.54 7.57 1.16
CA THR A 458 -15.63 7.22 2.59
C THR A 458 -14.43 7.66 3.42
N ARG A 459 -13.30 8.04 2.77
CA ARG A 459 -12.07 8.45 3.44
C ARG A 459 -11.68 9.89 3.12
N PRO A 460 -11.07 10.62 4.08
CA PRO A 460 -10.42 11.90 3.81
C PRO A 460 -9.30 11.78 2.76
N VAL A 461 -9.13 12.83 1.96
CA VAL A 461 -8.08 12.94 0.95
C VAL A 461 -7.19 14.14 1.28
N VAL A 462 -5.89 13.89 1.40
CA VAL A 462 -4.85 14.90 1.51
C VAL A 462 -4.28 15.14 0.13
N SER A 463 -4.66 16.22 -0.52
CA SER A 463 -4.31 16.43 -1.93
C SER A 463 -2.79 16.55 -2.17
N ASN A 464 -2.07 17.19 -1.23
CA ASN A 464 -0.62 17.37 -1.26
C ASN A 464 -0.13 17.44 0.19
N ASP A 465 0.60 16.45 0.67
CA ASP A 465 1.02 16.42 2.06
C ASP A 465 2.18 17.39 2.30
N GLY A 466 2.11 18.16 3.37
CA GLY A 466 3.16 19.06 3.84
C GLY A 466 2.93 20.56 3.61
N TRP A 467 2.47 20.98 2.46
CA TRP A 467 2.23 22.38 2.08
C TRP A 467 1.49 22.52 0.74
N GLU A 468 1.29 23.78 0.30
CA GLU A 468 0.71 24.15 -1.00
C GLU A 468 -0.59 23.40 -1.31
N HIS A 469 -1.48 23.30 -0.31
CA HIS A 469 -2.81 22.72 -0.50
C HIS A 469 -3.66 23.57 -1.47
N ALA A 470 -4.40 22.91 -2.35
CA ALA A 470 -5.52 23.52 -3.06
C ALA A 470 -6.83 23.18 -2.35
N ILE A 471 -7.49 22.08 -2.71
CA ILE A 471 -8.59 21.49 -1.95
C ILE A 471 -8.04 20.28 -1.23
N THR A 472 -8.34 20.16 0.07
CA THR A 472 -7.90 19.04 0.91
C THR A 472 -8.93 18.80 2.02
N ASP A 473 -9.02 17.58 2.56
CA ASP A 473 -9.88 17.28 3.70
C ASP A 473 -9.12 17.39 5.03
N LEU A 474 -7.78 17.34 5.00
CA LEU A 474 -6.89 17.56 6.14
C LEU A 474 -5.83 18.61 5.77
N CYS A 475 -5.55 19.55 6.69
CA CYS A 475 -4.51 20.56 6.52
C CYS A 475 -3.20 20.03 7.12
N ASN A 476 -2.34 19.50 6.29
CA ASN A 476 -1.11 18.85 6.69
C ASN A 476 0.09 19.76 6.53
N ILE A 477 1.00 19.71 7.50
CA ILE A 477 2.16 20.60 7.52
C ILE A 477 3.41 19.77 7.88
N HIS A 478 4.50 19.98 7.12
CA HIS A 478 5.84 19.46 7.44
C HIS A 478 6.67 20.56 8.08
N ASP A 479 7.19 20.31 9.28
CA ASP A 479 7.97 21.31 10.00
C ASP A 479 9.06 20.69 10.87
N TYR A 480 10.30 20.85 10.46
CA TYR A 480 11.48 20.30 11.12
C TYR A 480 12.18 21.28 12.07
N ARG A 481 11.54 22.42 12.39
CA ARG A 481 12.08 23.40 13.33
C ARG A 481 12.05 22.87 14.77
N ASP A 482 12.62 23.65 15.68
CA ASP A 482 12.66 23.32 17.12
C ASP A 482 11.30 23.46 17.82
N ALA A 483 11.21 22.93 19.04
CA ALA A 483 9.99 22.92 19.83
C ALA A 483 9.40 24.30 20.11
N GLU A 484 10.25 25.34 20.30
CA GLU A 484 9.81 26.71 20.53
C GLU A 484 9.14 27.29 19.28
N ALA A 485 9.71 27.02 18.09
CA ALA A 485 9.13 27.43 16.83
C ALA A 485 7.80 26.72 16.55
N LEU A 486 7.71 25.41 16.82
CA LEU A 486 6.47 24.64 16.70
C LEU A 486 5.38 25.20 17.63
N ALA A 487 5.68 25.38 18.93
CA ALA A 487 4.73 25.91 19.90
C ALA A 487 4.20 27.31 19.51
N ARG A 488 5.07 28.18 18.96
CA ARG A 488 4.68 29.52 18.49
C ARG A 488 3.82 29.48 17.23
N SER A 489 4.23 28.66 16.25
CA SER A 489 3.56 28.61 14.95
C SER A 489 2.18 27.94 15.04
N TYR A 490 2.02 26.96 15.92
CA TYR A 490 0.82 26.14 16.00
C TYR A 490 -0.06 26.45 17.21
N ALA A 491 0.04 27.66 17.76
CA ALA A 491 -0.76 28.11 18.92
C ALA A 491 -2.24 28.30 18.58
N THR A 492 -2.57 28.73 17.37
CA THR A 492 -3.95 28.92 16.86
C THR A 492 -4.07 28.42 15.42
N PRO A 493 -5.29 28.13 14.92
CA PRO A 493 -5.49 27.79 13.52
C PRO A 493 -4.93 28.85 12.55
N GLU A 494 -5.14 30.14 12.86
CA GLU A 494 -4.67 31.24 12.01
C GLU A 494 -3.15 31.30 11.93
N SER A 495 -2.46 31.13 13.07
CA SER A 495 -0.98 31.09 13.08
C SER A 495 -0.45 29.83 12.39
N SER A 496 -1.17 28.71 12.49
CA SER A 496 -0.78 27.45 11.85
C SER A 496 -0.79 27.57 10.32
N VAL A 497 -1.86 28.10 9.75
CA VAL A 497 -1.98 28.26 8.29
C VAL A 497 -1.17 29.42 7.73
N ALA A 498 -0.75 30.37 8.58
CA ALA A 498 0.16 31.45 8.22
C ALA A 498 1.64 31.06 8.38
N ALA A 499 1.93 29.89 8.93
CA ALA A 499 3.29 29.36 8.98
C ALA A 499 3.77 29.06 7.55
N GLU A 500 5.04 29.34 7.30
CA GLU A 500 5.71 29.04 6.03
C GLU A 500 6.91 28.11 6.29
N PRO A 501 6.66 26.85 6.71
CA PRO A 501 7.73 25.89 6.90
C PRO A 501 8.47 25.68 5.58
N ALA A 502 9.78 25.50 5.63
CA ALA A 502 10.64 25.37 4.45
C ALA A 502 10.48 26.51 3.41
N ASN A 503 9.98 27.71 3.81
CA ASN A 503 9.63 28.84 2.94
C ASN A 503 8.55 28.47 1.90
N ARG A 504 7.61 27.61 2.25
CA ARG A 504 6.46 27.21 1.44
C ARG A 504 5.16 27.66 2.11
N PRO A 505 4.20 28.26 1.37
CA PRO A 505 2.88 28.57 1.92
C PRO A 505 2.10 27.29 2.16
N VAL A 506 1.29 27.25 3.22
CA VAL A 506 0.43 26.08 3.51
C VAL A 506 -0.64 25.89 2.42
N TYR A 507 -1.14 26.98 1.84
CA TYR A 507 -2.10 26.95 0.72
C TYR A 507 -1.56 27.63 -0.52
N VAL A 508 -1.85 27.06 -1.69
CA VAL A 508 -1.56 27.67 -3.00
C VAL A 508 -2.30 29.03 -3.12
N PRO A 509 -1.71 30.08 -3.69
CA PRO A 509 -2.39 31.35 -3.92
C PRO A 509 -3.74 31.16 -4.63
N GLY A 510 -4.80 31.74 -4.05
CA GLY A 510 -6.18 31.59 -4.51
C GLY A 510 -6.99 30.50 -3.79
N TYR A 511 -6.35 29.73 -2.93
CA TYR A 511 -6.99 28.77 -2.01
C TYR A 511 -6.77 29.20 -0.56
N ALA A 512 -7.62 28.74 0.34
CA ALA A 512 -7.57 29.14 1.74
C ALA A 512 -8.08 28.01 2.65
N TYR A 513 -7.63 28.04 3.89
CA TYR A 513 -8.12 27.20 4.98
C TYR A 513 -9.63 27.40 5.20
N ARG A 514 -10.36 26.31 5.38
CA ARG A 514 -11.82 26.31 5.55
C ARG A 514 -12.27 25.63 6.84
N GLY A 515 -11.32 25.37 7.76
CA GLY A 515 -11.59 24.68 9.02
C GLY A 515 -11.24 23.18 8.99
N GLU A 516 -10.43 22.74 8.07
CA GLU A 516 -9.91 21.38 8.01
C GLU A 516 -9.11 21.02 9.28
N PRO A 517 -9.14 19.78 9.78
CA PRO A 517 -8.23 19.36 10.85
C PRO A 517 -6.77 19.59 10.48
N ILE A 518 -5.98 20.14 11.41
CA ILE A 518 -4.57 20.45 11.19
C ILE A 518 -3.71 19.35 11.81
N LEU A 519 -2.76 18.81 11.04
CA LEU A 519 -1.81 17.79 11.49
C LEU A 519 -0.39 18.19 11.10
N ILE A 520 0.58 17.84 11.95
CA ILE A 520 2.01 17.98 11.62
C ILE A 520 2.49 16.61 11.14
N THR A 521 2.54 16.43 9.83
CA THR A 521 2.71 15.12 9.20
C THR A 521 4.13 14.77 8.83
N GLU A 522 5.09 15.68 9.07
CA GLU A 522 6.51 15.40 9.20
C GLU A 522 7.15 16.35 10.18
N PHE A 523 7.92 15.82 11.13
CA PHE A 523 8.73 16.59 12.06
C PHE A 523 9.84 15.74 12.66
N GLY A 524 10.80 16.37 13.30
CA GLY A 524 11.88 15.72 14.05
C GLY A 524 13.07 15.37 13.16
N GLY A 525 13.09 14.20 12.57
CA GLY A 525 14.20 13.79 11.70
C GLY A 525 15.55 13.80 12.42
N ILE A 526 15.60 13.27 13.66
CA ILE A 526 16.75 13.38 14.56
C ILE A 526 17.70 12.21 14.31
N ALA A 527 18.94 12.51 13.89
CA ALA A 527 20.02 11.56 13.72
C ALA A 527 20.95 11.51 14.93
N PHE A 528 21.64 10.38 15.14
CA PHE A 528 22.72 10.26 16.12
C PHE A 528 24.05 10.67 15.47
N SER A 529 24.86 11.48 16.18
CA SER A 529 26.23 11.78 15.76
C SER A 529 27.16 10.68 16.26
N GLY A 530 27.92 10.03 15.37
CA GLY A 530 29.09 9.40 15.89
C GLY A 530 29.63 8.13 15.31
N GLU A 531 28.95 7.18 14.70
CA GLU A 531 29.61 5.96 14.20
C GLU A 531 29.46 5.69 12.71
N GLU A 532 28.51 6.33 12.06
CA GLU A 532 28.30 6.20 10.61
C GLU A 532 28.17 7.58 9.95
N GLU A 533 28.76 7.76 8.79
CA GLU A 533 28.49 8.90 7.92
C GLU A 533 27.05 8.81 7.42
N GLY A 534 26.13 9.52 8.08
CA GLY A 534 24.71 9.52 7.76
C GLY A 534 24.10 10.92 7.81
N TRP A 535 22.83 11.01 7.41
CA TRP A 535 22.10 12.25 7.28
C TRP A 535 20.83 12.27 8.14
N GLY A 536 20.48 13.46 8.64
CA GLY A 536 19.22 13.75 9.31
C GLY A 536 19.00 15.26 9.41
N TYR A 537 17.78 15.71 9.71
CA TYR A 537 17.44 17.13 9.82
C TYR A 537 18.11 17.82 11.02
N SER A 538 18.36 17.07 12.08
CA SER A 538 19.12 17.50 13.24
C SER A 538 19.93 16.33 13.82
N THR A 539 20.91 16.66 14.69
CA THR A 539 21.82 15.65 15.24
C THR A 539 21.89 15.75 16.76
N VAL A 540 21.97 14.61 17.43
CA VAL A 540 22.16 14.45 18.88
C VAL A 540 23.36 13.56 19.17
N ALA A 541 23.95 13.68 20.36
CA ALA A 541 25.14 12.93 20.73
C ALA A 541 24.81 11.52 21.26
N ASP A 542 23.69 11.35 21.95
CA ASP A 542 23.31 10.10 22.59
C ASP A 542 21.79 9.92 22.75
N ALA A 543 21.38 8.78 23.29
CA ALA A 543 19.99 8.41 23.49
C ALA A 543 19.24 9.34 24.48
N GLU A 544 19.92 9.89 25.48
CA GLU A 544 19.29 10.80 26.45
C GLU A 544 18.97 12.15 25.77
N GLU A 545 19.91 12.73 25.03
CA GLU A 545 19.68 13.95 24.24
C GLU A 545 18.59 13.72 23.18
N PHE A 546 18.56 12.53 22.55
CA PHE A 546 17.49 12.16 21.63
C PHE A 546 16.13 12.23 22.31
N LEU A 547 15.95 11.55 23.44
CA LEU A 547 14.67 11.50 24.16
C LEU A 547 14.24 12.84 24.72
N GLU A 548 15.19 13.70 25.12
CA GLU A 548 14.92 15.05 25.55
C GLU A 548 14.40 15.90 24.40
N ARG A 549 15.10 15.89 23.24
CA ARG A 549 14.70 16.63 22.04
C ARG A 549 13.39 16.11 21.46
N TYR A 550 13.26 14.81 21.29
CA TYR A 550 12.02 14.17 20.84
C TYR A 550 10.85 14.53 21.76
N GLY A 551 11.07 14.40 23.08
CA GLY A 551 10.05 14.72 24.10
C GLY A 551 9.59 16.17 24.04
N SER A 552 10.50 17.13 23.84
CA SER A 552 10.14 18.55 23.73
C SER A 552 9.36 18.88 22.46
N LEU A 553 9.71 18.24 21.32
CA LEU A 553 8.97 18.41 20.07
C LEU A 553 7.55 17.85 20.17
N VAL A 554 7.40 16.62 20.68
CA VAL A 554 6.08 15.99 20.86
C VAL A 554 5.23 16.77 21.85
N GLU A 555 5.81 17.23 22.96
CA GLU A 555 5.11 18.05 23.96
C GLU A 555 4.58 19.36 23.36
N ALA A 556 5.37 20.04 22.51
CA ALA A 556 4.94 21.25 21.82
C ALA A 556 3.71 20.99 20.93
N LEU A 557 3.65 19.83 20.25
CA LEU A 557 2.51 19.46 19.40
C LEU A 557 1.29 19.01 20.22
N LEU A 558 1.48 18.21 21.27
CA LEU A 558 0.40 17.76 22.16
C LEU A 558 -0.27 18.92 22.91
N HIS A 559 0.48 19.98 23.24
CA HIS A 559 -0.06 21.17 23.90
C HIS A 559 -0.64 22.22 22.93
N SER A 560 -0.54 22.00 21.63
CA SER A 560 -1.15 22.86 20.60
C SER A 560 -2.60 22.45 20.35
N SER A 561 -3.56 23.26 20.81
CA SER A 561 -4.99 22.93 20.73
C SER A 561 -5.54 22.72 19.31
N PRO A 562 -5.05 23.38 18.23
CA PRO A 562 -5.54 23.13 16.88
C PRO A 562 -5.00 21.84 16.26
N ILE A 563 -3.92 21.25 16.81
CA ILE A 563 -3.27 20.08 16.21
C ILE A 563 -4.01 18.79 16.59
N GLN A 564 -4.46 18.07 15.58
CA GLN A 564 -5.25 16.83 15.71
C GLN A 564 -4.40 15.56 15.54
N GLY A 565 -3.11 15.69 15.36
CA GLY A 565 -2.20 14.55 15.23
C GLY A 565 -0.83 14.97 14.72
N PHE A 566 0.09 14.03 14.80
CA PHE A 566 1.45 14.19 14.32
C PHE A 566 1.96 12.91 13.63
N CYS A 567 2.99 13.05 12.78
CA CYS A 567 3.74 11.93 12.21
C CYS A 567 5.24 12.21 12.32
N TYR A 568 5.93 11.41 13.14
CA TYR A 568 7.37 11.55 13.34
C TYR A 568 8.18 10.96 12.17
N THR A 569 9.20 11.64 11.71
CA THR A 569 10.16 11.19 10.70
C THR A 569 11.44 10.67 11.37
N GLN A 570 11.71 9.34 11.43
CA GLN A 570 10.93 8.26 10.84
C GLN A 570 11.02 6.97 11.68
N LEU A 571 10.38 5.87 11.23
CA LEU A 571 10.38 4.60 11.96
C LEU A 571 11.76 3.94 11.97
N THR A 572 12.33 3.71 10.79
CA THR A 572 13.63 3.05 10.62
C THR A 572 14.61 3.95 9.88
N ASP A 573 15.89 3.79 10.14
CA ASP A 573 16.91 4.24 9.22
C ASP A 573 16.71 3.57 7.86
N VAL A 574 17.12 4.28 6.80
CA VAL A 574 17.17 3.71 5.46
C VAL A 574 18.48 4.16 4.79
N GLU A 575 19.38 3.20 4.56
CA GLU A 575 20.70 3.45 3.98
C GLU A 575 21.44 4.61 4.70
N GLN A 576 21.72 5.74 4.03
CA GLN A 576 22.41 6.90 4.60
C GLN A 576 21.50 7.83 5.42
N GLU A 577 20.19 7.68 5.37
CA GLU A 577 19.27 8.46 6.18
C GLU A 577 19.09 7.79 7.55
N ILE A 578 19.76 8.35 8.59
CA ILE A 578 19.91 7.72 9.91
C ILE A 578 19.08 8.40 11.01
N ASN A 579 17.91 8.91 10.68
CA ASN A 579 16.99 9.60 11.58
C ASN A 579 15.81 8.74 12.09
N GLY A 580 15.89 7.41 11.89
CA GLY A 580 14.91 6.47 12.41
C GLY A 580 14.95 6.32 13.92
N LEU A 581 13.83 5.91 14.52
CA LEU A 581 13.75 5.41 15.91
C LEU A 581 14.40 4.03 16.03
N LEU A 582 14.43 3.29 14.94
CA LEU A 582 15.08 2.00 14.78
C LEU A 582 16.24 2.14 13.78
N THR A 583 17.24 1.29 13.94
CA THR A 583 18.26 1.07 12.92
C THR A 583 17.63 0.47 11.65
N TYR A 584 18.36 0.44 10.54
CA TYR A 584 17.88 -0.14 9.29
C TYR A 584 17.53 -1.64 9.44
N ASP A 585 18.22 -2.38 10.35
CA ASP A 585 17.94 -3.77 10.70
C ASP A 585 16.92 -3.93 11.86
N ARG A 586 16.12 -2.89 12.14
CA ARG A 586 14.99 -2.86 13.09
C ARG A 586 15.38 -3.06 14.56
N LYS A 587 16.57 -2.60 14.95
CA LYS A 587 16.94 -2.55 16.37
C LYS A 587 16.59 -1.20 16.97
N PRO A 588 15.94 -1.12 18.13
CA PRO A 588 15.65 0.15 18.77
C PRO A 588 16.93 0.93 19.10
N LYS A 589 17.01 2.19 18.71
CA LYS A 589 18.12 3.10 19.05
C LYS A 589 17.94 3.71 20.44
N VAL A 590 16.70 3.75 20.91
CA VAL A 590 16.29 4.23 22.23
C VAL A 590 15.29 3.25 22.82
N ASP A 591 15.09 3.29 24.14
CA ASP A 591 14.11 2.44 24.82
C ASP A 591 12.68 2.71 24.30
N PRO A 592 12.01 1.74 23.67
CA PRO A 592 10.65 1.89 23.13
C PRO A 592 9.63 2.34 24.20
N ALA A 593 9.76 1.86 25.43
CA ALA A 593 8.85 2.23 26.52
C ALA A 593 8.98 3.72 26.90
N ARG A 594 10.16 4.31 26.74
CA ARG A 594 10.37 5.75 26.96
C ARG A 594 9.76 6.59 25.85
N VAL A 595 9.87 6.14 24.59
CA VAL A 595 9.20 6.77 23.44
C VAL A 595 7.68 6.70 23.63
N ARG A 596 7.15 5.54 23.98
CA ARG A 596 5.73 5.34 24.30
C ARG A 596 5.22 6.31 25.35
N LYS A 597 5.96 6.45 26.46
CA LYS A 597 5.59 7.36 27.54
C LYS A 597 5.54 8.82 27.10
N ILE A 598 6.31 9.20 26.08
CA ILE A 598 6.26 10.55 25.48
C ILE A 598 5.03 10.66 24.58
N ASN A 599 4.79 9.70 23.70
CA ASN A 599 3.70 9.72 22.73
C ASN A 599 2.31 9.68 23.38
N GLU A 600 2.17 8.97 24.51
CA GLU A 600 0.91 8.79 25.23
C GLU A 600 0.64 9.87 26.30
N ARG A 601 1.39 10.99 26.30
CA ARG A 601 1.08 12.15 27.16
C ARG A 601 -0.29 12.74 26.77
N GLU A 602 -0.92 13.42 27.73
CA GLU A 602 -2.18 14.14 27.52
C GLU A 602 -2.05 15.19 26.41
N THR A 603 -3.06 15.31 25.59
CA THR A 603 -3.15 16.35 24.56
C THR A 603 -4.08 17.46 25.00
N SER A 604 -3.77 18.70 24.58
CA SER A 604 -4.66 19.85 24.73
C SER A 604 -5.67 19.97 23.58
N ALA A 605 -5.58 19.13 22.56
CA ALA A 605 -6.60 19.06 21.52
C ALA A 605 -7.96 18.69 22.14
N PRO A 606 -9.05 19.43 21.82
CA PRO A 606 -10.36 19.11 22.36
C PRO A 606 -10.85 17.79 21.78
N LEU A 607 -10.88 16.75 22.63
CA LEU A 607 -11.37 15.42 22.29
C LEU A 607 -12.80 15.15 22.80
N ASP A 608 -13.45 16.18 23.37
CA ASP A 608 -14.83 16.13 23.88
C ASP A 608 -15.85 16.65 22.85
#